data_a46976c8ba82e7b687aa8959f1c591b3
#
_entry.id   a46976c8ba82e7b687aa8959f1c591b3
#
_cell.length_a   1.000
_cell.length_b   1.000
_cell.length_c   1.000
_cell.angle_alpha   90.00
_cell.angle_beta   90.00
_cell.angle_gamma   90.00
#
_symmetry.space_group_name_H-M   'P 1'
#
loop_
_entity.id
_entity.type
_entity.pdbx_description
1 polymer ?
#
loop_
_entity_poly.entity_id
_entity_poly.type
_entity_poly.pdbx_seq_one_letter_code
_entity_poly.pdbx_strand_id
1 'polypeptide(L)'
;MRLNMYERTPKGTTPKLAKILLIILSVFFTAIFALMIIVLAMEDLAFGFFVFTIIFLCYFGFIVMTYNWRRAYMEIESDTIYITDYPFFKERKMVVSIKNIHKIKWRSGGQLPLGYLVFKNQENKTLFKTLDLPEIRAHFAELGFEIT
;
A
#
# COMPACT_ATOMS: atom_id res chain seq x y z
N MET A 1 -19.85 -0.76 -0.17
CA MET A 1 -18.85 -1.23 -1.17
C MET A 1 -17.45 -1.21 -0.56
N ARG A 2 -16.65 -2.25 -0.76
CA ARG A 2 -15.29 -2.33 -0.19
C ARG A 2 -14.25 -2.33 -1.32
N LEU A 3 -13.32 -1.39 -1.29
CA LEU A 3 -12.27 -1.20 -2.28
C LEU A 3 -10.89 -1.22 -1.61
N ASN A 4 -9.92 -1.89 -2.24
CA ASN A 4 -8.53 -1.77 -1.80
C ASN A 4 -7.99 -0.39 -2.22
N MET A 5 -7.23 0.27 -1.34
CA MET A 5 -6.74 1.63 -1.58
C MET A 5 -5.46 1.68 -2.43
N TYR A 6 -4.69 0.60 -2.46
CA TYR A 6 -3.34 0.61 -3.02
C TYR A 6 -3.05 -0.53 -3.99
N GLU A 7 -3.98 -1.46 -4.16
CA GLU A 7 -3.76 -2.61 -5.03
C GLU A 7 -5.01 -2.92 -5.86
N ARG A 8 -4.82 -3.05 -7.16
CA ARG A 8 -5.85 -3.57 -8.06
C ARG A 8 -6.08 -5.04 -7.71
N THR A 9 -7.29 -5.40 -7.35
CA THR A 9 -7.63 -6.80 -7.08
C THR A 9 -7.48 -7.59 -8.38
N PRO A 10 -6.52 -8.52 -8.50
CA PRO A 10 -6.35 -9.31 -9.72
C PRO A 10 -7.62 -10.11 -9.96
N LYS A 11 -8.23 -9.98 -11.13
CA LYS A 11 -9.35 -10.82 -11.53
C LYS A 11 -8.89 -12.29 -11.49
N GLY A 12 -9.47 -13.07 -10.60
CA GLY A 12 -9.25 -14.54 -10.53
C GLY A 12 -8.25 -15.06 -9.50
N THR A 13 -7.49 -14.21 -8.83
CA THR A 13 -6.66 -14.66 -7.69
C THR A 13 -7.45 -14.53 -6.39
N THR A 14 -7.69 -15.64 -5.73
CA THR A 14 -8.24 -15.57 -4.38
C THR A 14 -7.22 -14.82 -3.49
N PRO A 15 -7.62 -13.82 -2.73
CA PRO A 15 -6.70 -13.05 -1.87
C PRO A 15 -5.90 -13.92 -0.90
N LYS A 16 -6.39 -15.13 -0.60
CA LYS A 16 -5.70 -16.16 0.19
C LYS A 16 -4.45 -16.69 -0.51
N LEU A 17 -4.52 -17.00 -1.80
CA LEU A 17 -3.41 -17.62 -2.55
C LEU A 17 -2.24 -16.65 -2.74
N ALA A 18 -2.53 -15.39 -3.09
CA ALA A 18 -1.51 -14.34 -3.18
C ALA A 18 -0.82 -14.08 -1.83
N LYS A 19 -1.58 -14.15 -0.72
CA LYS A 19 -1.06 -14.00 0.64
C LYS A 19 -0.13 -15.15 1.02
N ILE A 20 -0.52 -16.39 0.71
CA ILE A 20 0.28 -17.60 0.97
C ILE A 20 1.58 -17.53 0.15
N LEU A 21 1.50 -17.19 -1.13
CA LEU A 21 2.67 -17.08 -2.01
C LEU A 21 3.66 -16.03 -1.50
N LEU A 22 3.17 -14.89 -1.04
CA LEU A 22 4.00 -13.82 -0.49
C LEU A 22 4.69 -14.25 0.82
N ILE A 23 3.99 -14.99 1.68
CA ILE A 23 4.57 -15.55 2.91
C ILE A 23 5.67 -16.57 2.57
N ILE A 24 5.41 -17.50 1.65
CA ILE A 24 6.39 -18.51 1.23
C ILE A 24 7.64 -17.83 0.65
N LEU A 25 7.44 -16.86 -0.26
CA LEU A 25 8.54 -16.10 -0.87
C LEU A 25 9.36 -15.35 0.19
N SER A 26 8.69 -14.72 1.14
CA SER A 26 9.31 -14.01 2.26
C SER A 26 10.16 -14.93 3.12
N VAL A 27 9.63 -16.08 3.52
CA VAL A 27 10.36 -17.08 4.32
C VAL A 27 11.57 -17.60 3.56
N PHE A 28 11.42 -17.93 2.27
CA PHE A 28 12.51 -18.43 1.43
C PHE A 28 13.66 -17.42 1.30
N PHE A 29 13.36 -16.16 0.98
CA PHE A 29 14.38 -15.12 0.91
C PHE A 29 15.01 -14.84 2.27
N THR A 30 14.24 -14.83 3.35
CA THR A 30 14.79 -14.67 4.71
C THR A 30 15.79 -15.77 5.06
N ALA A 31 15.50 -17.02 4.71
CA ALA A 31 16.40 -18.15 4.92
C ALA A 31 17.71 -18.01 4.12
N ILE A 32 17.62 -17.62 2.85
CA ILE A 32 18.81 -17.38 1.99
C ILE A 32 19.68 -16.26 2.58
N PHE A 33 19.06 -15.12 2.97
CA PHE A 33 19.80 -14.01 3.57
C PHE A 33 20.46 -14.39 4.89
N ALA A 34 19.78 -15.15 5.74
CA ALA A 34 20.37 -15.64 7.00
C ALA A 34 21.59 -16.54 6.74
N LEU A 35 21.49 -17.44 5.76
CA LEU A 35 22.59 -18.32 5.37
C LEU A 35 23.80 -17.51 4.84
N MET A 36 23.57 -16.52 3.98
CA MET A 36 24.62 -15.65 3.46
C MET A 36 25.30 -14.82 4.56
N ILE A 37 24.55 -14.33 5.54
CA ILE A 37 25.10 -13.62 6.70
C ILE A 37 26.05 -14.52 7.50
N ILE A 38 25.65 -15.79 7.72
CA ILE A 38 26.48 -16.77 8.45
C ILE A 38 27.78 -17.05 7.68
N VAL A 39 27.71 -17.26 6.36
CA VAL A 39 28.89 -17.52 5.52
C VAL A 39 29.86 -16.32 5.56
N LEU A 40 29.33 -15.09 5.40
CA LEU A 40 30.18 -13.88 5.45
C LEU A 40 30.81 -13.64 6.81
N ALA A 41 30.10 -13.99 7.90
CA ALA A 41 30.65 -13.87 9.25
C ALA A 41 31.78 -14.89 9.51
N MET A 42 31.72 -16.08 8.90
CA MET A 42 32.77 -17.10 9.02
C MET A 42 34.06 -16.74 8.27
N GLU A 43 33.99 -15.91 7.25
CA GLU A 43 35.14 -15.48 6.43
C GLU A 43 35.77 -14.15 6.89
N ASP A 44 35.41 -13.65 8.08
CA ASP A 44 35.89 -12.35 8.64
C ASP A 44 35.67 -11.13 7.72
N LEU A 45 34.70 -11.20 6.82
CA LEU A 45 34.36 -10.14 5.88
C LEU A 45 33.37 -9.13 6.50
N ALA A 46 33.84 -8.38 7.51
CA ALA A 46 33.02 -7.41 8.25
C ALA A 46 32.29 -6.41 7.34
N PHE A 47 32.91 -5.97 6.27
CA PHE A 47 32.29 -5.07 5.29
C PHE A 47 31.14 -5.74 4.54
N GLY A 48 31.35 -6.96 4.08
CA GLY A 48 30.32 -7.76 3.41
C GLY A 48 29.10 -7.99 4.33
N PHE A 49 29.35 -8.30 5.59
CA PHE A 49 28.29 -8.46 6.60
C PHE A 49 27.47 -7.17 6.78
N PHE A 50 28.11 -6.02 6.85
CA PHE A 50 27.45 -4.72 6.99
C PHE A 50 26.55 -4.41 5.77
N VAL A 51 27.08 -4.55 4.57
CA VAL A 51 26.32 -4.32 3.32
C VAL A 51 25.10 -5.26 3.23
N PHE A 52 25.30 -6.54 3.52
CA PHE A 52 24.22 -7.52 3.50
C PHE A 52 23.12 -7.21 4.52
N THR A 53 23.52 -6.77 5.72
CA THR A 53 22.55 -6.38 6.76
C THR A 53 21.67 -5.23 6.31
N ILE A 54 22.25 -4.22 5.65
CA ILE A 54 21.49 -3.09 5.09
C ILE A 54 20.50 -3.57 4.02
N ILE A 55 20.97 -4.40 3.06
CA ILE A 55 20.12 -4.94 2.01
C ILE A 55 18.96 -5.76 2.60
N PHE A 56 19.24 -6.58 3.61
CA PHE A 56 18.24 -7.37 4.31
C PHE A 56 17.18 -6.49 4.97
N LEU A 57 17.58 -5.44 5.68
CA LEU A 57 16.67 -4.50 6.34
C LEU A 57 15.79 -3.75 5.33
N CYS A 58 16.37 -3.31 4.20
CA CYS A 58 15.62 -2.68 3.11
C CYS A 58 14.59 -3.63 2.51
N TYR A 59 14.98 -4.88 2.24
CA TYR A 59 14.10 -5.90 1.70
C TYR A 59 12.96 -6.25 2.67
N PHE A 60 13.27 -6.43 3.96
CA PHE A 60 12.27 -6.68 4.99
C PHE A 60 11.30 -5.51 5.12
N GLY A 61 11.80 -4.27 5.11
CA GLY A 61 10.98 -3.07 5.10
C GLY A 61 10.02 -3.02 3.90
N PHE A 62 10.49 -3.42 2.72
CA PHE A 62 9.66 -3.48 1.51
C PHE A 62 8.54 -4.53 1.63
N ILE A 63 8.84 -5.73 2.15
CA ILE A 63 7.82 -6.77 2.39
C ILE A 63 6.73 -6.27 3.34
N VAL A 64 7.15 -5.67 4.45
CA VAL A 64 6.24 -5.11 5.45
C VAL A 64 5.34 -4.04 4.86
N MET A 65 5.93 -3.12 4.09
CA MET A 65 5.20 -2.05 3.42
C MET A 65 4.16 -2.61 2.43
N THR A 66 4.56 -3.59 1.62
CA THR A 66 3.66 -4.26 0.67
C THR A 66 2.52 -4.99 1.38
N TYR A 67 2.84 -5.67 2.50
CA TYR A 67 1.82 -6.35 3.30
C TYR A 67 0.79 -5.37 3.89
N ASN A 68 1.26 -4.22 4.40
CA ASN A 68 0.39 -3.19 4.94
C ASN A 68 -0.50 -2.56 3.86
N TRP A 69 0.05 -2.28 2.68
CA TRP A 69 -0.73 -1.76 1.55
C TRP A 69 -1.86 -2.70 1.12
N ARG A 70 -1.62 -4.02 1.14
CA ARG A 70 -2.66 -5.01 0.82
C ARG A 70 -3.79 -5.05 1.82
N ARG A 71 -3.54 -4.66 3.06
CA ARG A 71 -4.55 -4.62 4.13
C ARG A 71 -5.35 -3.34 4.14
N ALA A 72 -4.83 -2.27 3.56
CA ALA A 72 -5.51 -0.99 3.53
C ALA A 72 -6.72 -1.04 2.58
N TYR A 73 -7.88 -0.65 3.08
CA TYR A 73 -9.12 -0.63 2.31
C TYR A 73 -10.01 0.55 2.69
N MET A 74 -10.92 0.89 1.78
CA MET A 74 -12.02 1.80 2.05
C MET A 74 -13.35 1.06 1.89
N GLU A 75 -14.26 1.31 2.80
CA GLU A 75 -15.66 0.87 2.73
C GLU A 75 -16.53 2.09 2.52
N ILE A 76 -17.36 2.06 1.48
CA ILE A 76 -18.27 3.16 1.16
C ILE A 76 -19.68 2.69 1.47
N GLU A 77 -20.29 3.36 2.43
CA GLU A 77 -21.67 3.12 2.87
C GLU A 77 -22.46 4.42 2.77
N SER A 78 -23.43 4.45 1.85
CA SER A 78 -24.26 5.63 1.60
C SER A 78 -23.44 6.90 1.41
N ASP A 79 -23.41 7.78 2.41
CA ASP A 79 -22.72 9.08 2.41
C ASP A 79 -21.39 9.07 3.18
N THR A 80 -20.92 7.91 3.63
CA THR A 80 -19.76 7.82 4.53
C THR A 80 -18.71 6.84 4.00
N ILE A 81 -17.46 7.26 4.07
CA ILE A 81 -16.30 6.46 3.71
C ILE A 81 -15.55 6.08 4.98
N TYR A 82 -15.46 4.78 5.25
CA TYR A 82 -14.63 4.22 6.30
C TYR A 82 -13.30 3.79 5.70
N ILE A 83 -12.23 4.38 6.17
CA ILE A 83 -10.87 4.11 5.69
C ILE A 83 -10.13 3.37 6.78
N THR A 84 -9.62 2.17 6.46
CA THR A 84 -8.71 1.43 7.32
C THR A 84 -7.35 1.37 6.63
N ASP A 85 -6.35 1.97 7.25
CA ASP A 85 -4.98 2.07 6.76
C ASP A 85 -4.01 1.54 7.83
N TYR A 86 -2.81 1.13 7.43
CA TYR A 86 -1.81 0.52 8.30
C TYR A 86 -0.45 1.21 8.19
N PRO A 87 -0.32 2.47 8.68
CA PRO A 87 0.98 3.10 8.76
C PRO A 87 1.85 2.38 9.79
N PHE A 88 3.02 1.86 9.39
CA PHE A 88 4.00 1.22 10.29
C PHE A 88 3.37 0.16 11.23
N PHE A 89 2.59 -0.78 10.70
CA PHE A 89 1.89 -1.86 11.42
C PHE A 89 0.73 -1.44 12.34
N LYS A 90 0.55 -0.17 12.60
CA LYS A 90 -0.55 0.31 13.43
C LYS A 90 -1.79 0.51 12.58
N GLU A 91 -2.89 -0.09 12.99
CA GLU A 91 -4.19 0.15 12.36
C GLU A 91 -4.64 1.58 12.65
N ARG A 92 -5.00 2.30 11.59
CA ARG A 92 -5.59 3.64 11.66
C ARG A 92 -6.92 3.61 10.95
N LYS A 93 -7.98 3.96 11.67
CA LYS A 93 -9.33 4.12 11.12
C LYS A 93 -9.66 5.59 10.98
N MET A 94 -10.19 5.96 9.83
CA MET A 94 -10.72 7.30 9.57
C MET A 94 -12.13 7.17 9.00
N VAL A 95 -12.98 8.11 9.37
CA VAL A 95 -14.34 8.22 8.85
C VAL A 95 -14.46 9.58 8.16
N VAL A 96 -14.83 9.55 6.89
CA VAL A 96 -14.95 10.74 6.05
C VAL A 96 -16.34 10.76 5.42
N SER A 97 -17.10 11.84 5.62
CA SER A 97 -18.37 12.03 4.89
C SER A 97 -18.06 12.43 3.44
N ILE A 98 -18.78 11.84 2.49
CA ILE A 98 -18.68 12.18 1.06
C ILE A 98 -19.01 13.67 0.84
N LYS A 99 -19.94 14.23 1.62
CA LYS A 99 -20.29 15.66 1.57
C LYS A 99 -19.13 16.61 1.91
N ASN A 100 -18.12 16.12 2.65
CA ASN A 100 -16.94 16.89 2.98
C ASN A 100 -15.89 16.89 1.86
N ILE A 101 -16.08 16.04 0.84
CA ILE A 101 -15.19 16.01 -0.32
C ILE A 101 -15.66 17.10 -1.29
N HIS A 102 -14.80 18.10 -1.48
CA HIS A 102 -15.09 19.17 -2.42
C HIS A 102 -14.42 18.95 -3.78
N LYS A 103 -13.22 18.36 -3.78
CA LYS A 103 -12.43 18.17 -5.00
C LYS A 103 -11.56 16.93 -4.93
N ILE A 104 -11.46 16.23 -6.06
CA ILE A 104 -10.54 15.12 -6.26
C ILE A 104 -9.47 15.55 -7.26
N LYS A 105 -8.20 15.54 -6.85
CA LYS A 105 -7.06 15.85 -7.70
C LYS A 105 -6.27 14.61 -8.01
N TRP A 106 -5.98 14.42 -9.28
CA TRP A 106 -4.96 13.47 -9.69
C TRP A 106 -3.56 14.06 -9.50
N ARG A 107 -2.63 13.24 -9.04
CA ARG A 107 -1.21 13.58 -8.97
C ARG A 107 -0.36 12.44 -9.48
N SER A 108 0.65 12.78 -10.28
CA SER A 108 1.66 11.80 -10.68
C SER A 108 2.38 11.22 -9.47
N GLY A 109 2.65 9.93 -9.50
CA GLY A 109 3.42 9.20 -8.48
C GLY A 109 4.94 9.41 -8.57
N GLY A 110 5.41 10.41 -9.32
CA GLY A 110 6.84 10.64 -9.55
C GLY A 110 7.43 9.61 -10.51
N GLN A 111 8.34 8.77 -10.04
CA GLN A 111 9.01 7.75 -10.86
C GLN A 111 8.15 6.50 -11.14
N LEU A 112 7.02 6.35 -10.45
CA LEU A 112 6.09 5.24 -10.67
C LEU A 112 5.05 5.63 -11.71
N PRO A 113 4.66 4.72 -12.64
CA PRO A 113 3.63 4.97 -13.65
C PRO A 113 2.22 5.09 -13.05
N LEU A 114 2.10 4.99 -11.74
CA LEU A 114 0.84 5.05 -11.00
C LEU A 114 0.64 6.45 -10.41
N GLY A 115 -0.51 7.05 -10.70
CA GLY A 115 -0.94 8.29 -10.08
C GLY A 115 -1.62 8.07 -8.73
N TYR A 116 -1.85 9.17 -8.02
CA TYR A 116 -2.61 9.21 -6.79
C TYR A 116 -3.84 10.10 -6.94
N LEU A 117 -4.95 9.67 -6.38
CA LEU A 117 -6.12 10.50 -6.15
C LEU A 117 -6.01 11.15 -4.77
N VAL A 118 -6.08 12.46 -4.73
CA VAL A 118 -6.00 13.28 -3.51
C VAL A 118 -7.36 13.90 -3.26
N PHE A 119 -8.03 13.48 -2.22
CA PHE A 119 -9.34 13.96 -1.81
C PHE A 119 -9.19 15.17 -0.88
N LYS A 120 -9.86 16.26 -1.24
CA LYS A 120 -9.74 17.55 -0.55
C LYS A 120 -11.08 18.08 -0.09
N ASN A 121 -11.07 18.77 1.05
CA ASN A 121 -12.23 19.52 1.54
C ASN A 121 -12.33 20.91 0.89
N GLN A 122 -13.34 21.70 1.28
CA GLN A 122 -13.54 23.08 0.82
C GLN A 122 -12.35 24.01 1.10
N GLU A 123 -11.63 23.77 2.20
CA GLU A 123 -10.44 24.54 2.58
C GLU A 123 -9.16 24.07 1.84
N ASN A 124 -9.27 23.24 0.80
CA ASN A 124 -8.15 22.61 0.09
C ASN A 124 -7.24 21.69 0.98
N LYS A 125 -7.63 21.38 2.20
CA LYS A 125 -6.92 20.41 3.03
C LYS A 125 -7.12 18.99 2.50
N THR A 126 -6.07 18.20 2.52
CA THR A 126 -6.14 16.78 2.13
C THR A 126 -6.83 15.98 3.22
N LEU A 127 -7.93 15.32 2.87
CA LEU A 127 -8.64 14.39 3.73
C LEU A 127 -7.92 13.03 3.73
N PHE A 128 -7.71 12.46 2.56
CA PHE A 128 -6.98 11.21 2.37
C PHE A 128 -6.42 11.11 0.95
N LYS A 129 -5.62 10.07 0.69
CA LYS A 129 -5.05 9.75 -0.61
C LYS A 129 -5.21 8.26 -0.89
N THR A 130 -5.37 7.91 -2.16
CA THR A 130 -5.40 6.52 -2.63
C THR A 130 -4.68 6.42 -3.97
N LEU A 131 -4.28 5.22 -4.38
CA LEU A 131 -3.82 5.02 -5.75
C LEU A 131 -4.96 5.30 -6.74
N ASP A 132 -4.60 5.77 -7.93
CA ASP A 132 -5.52 5.99 -9.04
C ASP A 132 -5.91 4.64 -9.67
N LEU A 133 -6.83 3.95 -9.00
CA LEU A 133 -7.35 2.67 -9.45
C LEU A 133 -8.64 2.89 -10.26
N PRO A 134 -8.82 2.17 -11.38
CA PRO A 134 -10.01 2.32 -12.23
C PRO A 134 -11.32 2.17 -11.48
N GLU A 135 -11.38 1.25 -10.52
CA GLU A 135 -12.58 0.98 -9.71
C GLU A 135 -12.94 2.16 -8.80
N ILE A 136 -11.91 2.81 -8.21
CA ILE A 136 -12.09 3.99 -7.35
C ILE A 136 -12.52 5.18 -8.23
N ARG A 137 -11.83 5.38 -9.36
CA ARG A 137 -12.14 6.46 -10.30
C ARG A 137 -13.56 6.35 -10.83
N ALA A 138 -13.98 5.17 -11.27
CA ALA A 138 -15.33 4.92 -11.77
C ALA A 138 -16.39 5.23 -10.72
N HIS A 139 -16.20 4.73 -9.50
CA HIS A 139 -17.15 4.95 -8.41
C HIS A 139 -17.35 6.44 -8.08
N PHE A 140 -16.25 7.22 -7.97
CA PHE A 140 -16.38 8.65 -7.70
C PHE A 140 -16.90 9.46 -8.90
N ALA A 141 -16.65 9.02 -10.14
CA ALA A 141 -17.27 9.59 -11.32
C ALA A 141 -18.80 9.37 -11.33
N GLU A 142 -19.27 8.19 -10.94
CA GLU A 142 -20.71 7.89 -10.78
C GLU A 142 -21.37 8.78 -9.71
N LEU A 143 -20.63 9.17 -8.67
CA LEU A 143 -21.09 10.11 -7.66
C LEU A 143 -21.02 11.58 -8.11
N GLY A 144 -20.63 11.85 -9.36
CA GLY A 144 -20.61 13.19 -9.95
C GLY A 144 -19.34 14.00 -9.65
N PHE A 145 -18.27 13.37 -9.14
CA PHE A 145 -17.01 14.07 -8.91
C PHE A 145 -16.16 14.13 -10.19
N GLU A 146 -15.73 15.33 -10.56
CA GLU A 146 -14.69 15.52 -11.58
C GLU A 146 -13.31 15.30 -10.96
N ILE A 147 -12.47 14.51 -11.66
CA ILE A 147 -11.09 14.24 -11.28
C ILE A 147 -10.17 15.11 -12.13
N THR A 148 -9.55 16.09 -11.50
CA THR A 148 -8.72 17.13 -12.15
C THR A 148 -7.23 16.95 -11.85
#